data_b66273c2cdc242078a7c4236fe5e2268
#
_entry.id   b66273c2cdc242078a7c4236fe5e2268
#
_cell.length_a   1.000
_cell.length_b   1.000
_cell.length_c   1.000
_cell.angle_alpha   90.00
_cell.angle_beta   90.00
_cell.angle_gamma   90.00
#
_symmetry.space_group_name_H-M   'P 1'
#
loop_
_entity.id
_entity.type
_entity.pdbx_description
1 polymer ?
#
loop_
_entity_poly.entity_id
_entity_poly.type
_entity_poly.pdbx_seq_one_letter_code
_entity_poly.pdbx_strand_id
1 'polypeptide(L)'
;KLVTGVQTCALPICLETLLNDDEVSDIHVRGCDSVWVKLRDGSRERRSPIVDSDEELIELIRRCATRFSRTEKRFDAGTPELNMQLPDGSRLFAVMEVSTRPSLIIRRHRFELSSLDELRMREVFDPAVQSLFAAMVRAKRNIVIAGGTGSGKTTLLRALINEVPAT
;
A
#
# COMPACT_ATOMS: atom_id res chain seq x y z
N LYS A 1 10.22 -0.20 20.11
CA LYS A 1 11.64 0.12 19.87
C LYS A 1 12.04 -0.29 18.47
N LEU A 2 12.30 0.73 17.65
CA LEU A 2 13.24 0.74 16.53
C LEU A 2 13.08 -0.36 15.46
N VAL A 3 12.32 -0.06 14.43
CA VAL A 3 12.69 -0.50 13.10
C VAL A 3 13.56 0.62 12.51
N THR A 4 14.84 0.38 12.57
CA THR A 4 15.93 1.16 12.01
C THR A 4 15.68 1.45 10.54
N GLY A 5 15.79 2.73 10.18
CA GLY A 5 15.67 3.22 8.83
C GLY A 5 16.47 2.43 7.82
N VAL A 6 15.78 1.84 6.89
CA VAL A 6 16.34 1.56 5.58
C VAL A 6 16.55 2.91 4.93
N GLN A 7 17.80 3.37 4.89
CA GLN A 7 18.19 4.55 4.13
C GLN A 7 17.80 4.32 2.66
N THR A 8 16.66 4.87 2.27
CA THR A 8 16.18 4.88 0.88
C THR A 8 16.87 6.01 0.10
N CYS A 9 18.18 6.00 0.04
CA CYS A 9 19.02 7.02 -0.59
C CYS A 9 18.91 7.05 -2.14
N ALA A 10 17.78 6.69 -2.73
CA ALA A 10 17.56 6.65 -4.19
C ALA A 10 16.24 7.24 -4.67
N LEU A 11 15.36 7.61 -3.76
CA LEU A 11 14.13 8.33 -4.10
C LEU A 11 14.39 9.83 -3.91
N PRO A 12 13.77 10.72 -4.72
CA PRO A 12 13.75 12.14 -4.42
C PRO A 12 13.23 12.36 -3.00
N ILE A 13 13.85 13.28 -2.26
CA ILE A 13 13.48 13.60 -0.87
C ILE A 13 11.97 13.85 -0.75
N CYS A 14 11.37 14.48 -1.77
CA CYS A 14 9.94 14.77 -1.81
C CYS A 14 9.08 13.49 -1.83
N LEU A 15 9.46 12.46 -2.58
CA LEU A 15 8.73 11.19 -2.62
C LEU A 15 8.94 10.40 -1.32
N GLU A 16 10.13 10.43 -0.75
CA GLU A 16 10.45 9.80 0.52
C GLU A 16 9.62 10.41 1.66
N THR A 17 9.45 11.73 1.66
CA THR A 17 8.60 12.42 2.64
C THR A 17 7.15 11.91 2.56
N LEU A 18 6.59 11.75 1.34
CA LEU A 18 5.24 11.23 1.14
C LEU A 18 5.12 9.74 1.55
N LEU A 19 6.16 8.96 1.34
CA LEU A 19 6.20 7.55 1.75
C LEU A 19 6.36 7.38 3.27
N ASN A 20 6.91 8.37 3.97
CA ASN A 20 7.07 8.34 5.41
C ASN A 20 5.91 9.01 6.17
N ASP A 21 5.03 9.73 5.47
CA ASP A 21 3.84 10.35 6.06
C ASP A 21 2.80 9.28 6.41
N ASP A 22 2.56 9.11 7.70
CA ASP A 22 1.67 8.07 8.23
C ASP A 22 0.20 8.25 7.84
N GLU A 23 -0.23 9.42 7.49
CA GLU A 23 -1.60 9.69 7.07
C GLU A 23 -1.85 9.34 5.60
N VAL A 24 -0.79 9.23 4.77
CA VAL A 24 -0.92 8.94 3.35
C VAL A 24 -1.17 7.45 3.12
N SER A 25 -2.24 7.11 2.41
CA SER A 25 -2.60 5.74 1.98
C SER A 25 -2.19 5.43 0.54
N ASP A 26 -2.45 6.38 -0.36
CA ASP A 26 -2.12 6.23 -1.78
C ASP A 26 -1.47 7.53 -2.29
N ILE A 27 -0.47 7.39 -3.16
CA ILE A 27 0.19 8.50 -3.85
C ILE A 27 -0.10 8.35 -5.34
N HIS A 28 -0.61 9.40 -5.96
CA HIS A 28 -0.92 9.45 -7.38
C HIS A 28 -0.15 10.60 -8.02
N VAL A 29 0.72 10.29 -8.97
CA VAL A 29 1.50 11.24 -9.74
C VAL A 29 1.11 11.11 -11.20
N ARG A 30 0.77 12.22 -11.85
CA ARG A 30 0.49 12.27 -13.29
C ARG A 30 1.28 13.40 -13.91
N GLY A 31 2.29 13.04 -14.67
CA GLY A 31 3.28 14.00 -15.14
C GLY A 31 4.04 14.64 -13.98
N CYS A 32 4.83 15.66 -14.28
CA CYS A 32 5.67 16.34 -13.30
C CYS A 32 4.89 17.22 -12.31
N ASP A 33 3.72 17.73 -12.69
CA ASP A 33 3.01 18.83 -12.02
C ASP A 33 1.78 18.40 -11.20
N SER A 34 1.32 17.17 -11.34
CA SER A 34 0.09 16.71 -10.69
C SER A 34 0.39 15.57 -9.68
N VAL A 35 0.54 15.96 -8.43
CA VAL A 35 0.75 15.04 -7.30
C VAL A 35 -0.44 15.12 -6.37
N TRP A 36 -1.11 13.98 -6.18
CA TRP A 36 -2.24 13.82 -5.27
C TRP A 36 -1.97 12.70 -4.29
N VAL A 37 -2.31 12.93 -3.06
CA VAL A 37 -2.30 11.90 -2.03
C VAL A 37 -3.72 11.63 -1.56
N LYS A 38 -4.00 10.37 -1.29
CA LYS A 38 -5.19 9.96 -0.56
C LYS A 38 -4.80 9.69 0.88
N LEU A 39 -5.52 10.31 1.81
CA LEU A 39 -5.30 10.12 3.23
C LEU A 39 -6.10 8.92 3.77
N ARG A 40 -5.84 8.55 5.01
CA ARG A 40 -6.51 7.44 5.70
C ARG A 40 -8.02 7.66 5.89
N ASP A 41 -8.44 8.89 6.12
CA ASP A 41 -9.84 9.28 6.24
C ASP A 41 -10.60 9.24 4.90
N GLY A 42 -9.88 8.95 3.80
CA GLY A 42 -10.41 8.92 2.44
C GLY A 42 -10.36 10.26 1.72
N SER A 43 -9.97 11.34 2.38
CA SER A 43 -9.78 12.66 1.77
C SER A 43 -8.63 12.64 0.76
N ARG A 44 -8.62 13.60 -0.15
CA ARG A 44 -7.58 13.75 -1.17
C ARG A 44 -7.01 15.15 -1.09
N GLU A 45 -5.69 15.21 -1.12
CA GLU A 45 -4.96 16.46 -1.09
C GLU A 45 -3.97 16.55 -2.25
N ARG A 46 -3.80 17.74 -2.78
CA ARG A 46 -2.75 18.03 -3.74
C ARG A 46 -1.46 18.34 -2.99
N ARG A 47 -0.35 17.79 -3.47
CA ARG A 47 1.00 18.05 -2.95
C ARG A 47 1.86 18.75 -4.00
N SER A 48 2.98 19.27 -3.57
CA SER A 48 3.97 19.87 -4.47
C SER A 48 4.53 18.83 -5.45
N PRO A 49 4.94 19.26 -6.65
CA PRO A 49 5.65 18.40 -7.59
C PRO A 49 6.84 17.67 -6.95
N ILE A 50 7.08 16.43 -7.37
CA ILE A 50 8.21 15.62 -6.89
C ILE A 50 9.39 15.58 -7.87
N VAL A 51 9.16 16.05 -9.09
CA VAL A 51 10.12 16.14 -10.20
C VAL A 51 9.81 17.37 -11.02
N ASP A 52 10.77 17.85 -11.81
CA ASP A 52 10.64 19.09 -12.61
C ASP A 52 10.15 18.82 -14.05
N SER A 53 10.27 17.57 -14.54
CA SER A 53 9.82 17.23 -15.90
C SER A 53 9.24 15.80 -15.96
N ASP A 54 8.50 15.50 -17.04
CA ASP A 54 7.93 14.19 -17.30
C ASP A 54 9.02 13.15 -17.57
N GLU A 55 10.13 13.57 -18.21
CA GLU A 55 11.31 12.74 -18.45
C GLU A 55 11.98 12.33 -17.13
N GLU A 56 12.06 13.28 -16.20
CA GLU A 56 12.61 13.01 -14.87
C GLU A 56 11.72 12.04 -14.06
N LEU A 57 10.39 12.11 -14.24
CA LEU A 57 9.48 11.14 -13.66
C LEU A 57 9.72 9.73 -14.22
N ILE A 58 9.89 9.60 -15.54
CA ILE A 58 10.21 8.30 -16.17
C ILE A 58 11.53 7.76 -15.64
N GLU A 59 12.54 8.61 -15.52
CA GLU A 59 13.86 8.20 -15.01
C GLU A 59 13.81 7.80 -13.53
N LEU A 60 12.98 8.48 -12.73
CA LEU A 60 12.71 8.09 -11.35
C LEU A 60 12.10 6.68 -11.27
N ILE A 61 11.10 6.41 -12.13
CA ILE A 61 10.45 5.09 -12.17
C ILE A 61 11.45 4.00 -12.60
N ARG A 62 12.31 4.26 -13.59
CA ARG A 62 13.38 3.35 -14.02
C ARG A 62 14.36 3.04 -12.88
N ARG A 63 14.77 4.07 -12.13
CA ARG A 63 15.63 3.88 -10.94
C ARG A 63 14.95 3.01 -9.88
N CYS A 64 13.66 3.21 -9.64
CA CYS A 64 12.90 2.33 -8.75
C CYS A 64 12.89 0.88 -9.27
N ALA A 65 12.65 0.68 -10.55
CA ALA A 65 12.65 -0.65 -11.17
C ALA A 65 13.99 -1.36 -11.00
N THR A 66 15.09 -0.68 -11.30
CA THR A 66 16.44 -1.25 -11.20
C THR A 66 16.83 -1.57 -9.76
N ARG A 67 16.48 -0.70 -8.81
CA ARG A 67 16.95 -0.81 -7.43
C ARG A 67 16.13 -1.76 -6.57
N PHE A 68 14.81 -1.76 -6.73
CA PHE A 68 13.90 -2.46 -5.82
C PHE A 68 13.33 -3.75 -6.40
N SER A 69 13.53 -4.01 -7.69
CA SER A 69 13.07 -5.26 -8.28
C SER A 69 14.04 -6.40 -7.98
N ARG A 70 13.49 -7.55 -7.60
CA ARG A 70 14.29 -8.80 -7.44
C ARG A 70 14.66 -9.44 -8.78
N THR A 71 13.97 -9.06 -9.84
CA THR A 71 14.19 -9.50 -11.22
C THR A 71 14.39 -8.28 -12.10
N GLU A 72 15.15 -8.41 -13.18
CA GLU A 72 15.33 -7.32 -14.12
C GLU A 72 13.96 -6.90 -14.69
N LYS A 73 13.50 -5.70 -14.35
CA LYS A 73 12.27 -5.10 -14.87
C LYS A 73 12.63 -3.90 -15.73
N ARG A 74 12.12 -3.90 -16.94
CA ARG A 74 12.26 -2.80 -17.87
C ARG A 74 11.08 -1.85 -17.75
N PHE A 75 11.35 -0.57 -18.01
CA PHE A 75 10.33 0.46 -18.16
C PHE A 75 10.77 1.37 -19.31
N ASP A 76 10.30 1.05 -20.51
CA ASP A 76 10.65 1.70 -21.77
C ASP A 76 9.46 1.62 -22.76
N ALA A 77 9.62 2.17 -23.96
CA ALA A 77 8.56 2.17 -24.98
C ALA A 77 8.11 0.74 -25.37
N GLY A 78 8.99 -0.25 -25.26
CA GLY A 78 8.65 -1.67 -25.52
C GLY A 78 7.96 -2.35 -24.34
N THR A 79 8.10 -1.81 -23.12
CA THR A 79 7.47 -2.28 -21.88
C THR A 79 6.97 -1.08 -21.09
N PRO A 80 5.85 -0.47 -21.51
CA PRO A 80 5.38 0.81 -20.99
C PRO A 80 4.70 0.71 -19.62
N GLU A 81 4.61 -0.48 -19.04
CA GLU A 81 4.00 -0.73 -17.74
C GLU A 81 5.01 -1.31 -16.75
N LEU A 82 4.97 -0.81 -15.53
CA LEU A 82 5.74 -1.34 -14.42
C LEU A 82 4.82 -1.64 -13.24
N ASN A 83 4.83 -2.88 -12.79
CA ASN A 83 4.15 -3.29 -11.56
C ASN A 83 5.17 -3.98 -10.65
N MET A 84 5.36 -3.44 -9.45
CA MET A 84 6.34 -3.97 -8.50
C MET A 84 5.93 -3.72 -7.06
N GLN A 85 6.55 -4.46 -6.16
CA GLN A 85 6.45 -4.25 -4.72
C GLN A 85 7.72 -3.56 -4.23
N LEU A 86 7.57 -2.50 -3.46
CA LEU A 86 8.67 -1.81 -2.78
C LEU A 86 9.12 -2.61 -1.54
N PRO A 87 10.33 -2.33 -1.00
CA PRO A 87 10.84 -3.05 0.17
C PRO A 87 9.97 -2.96 1.43
N ASP A 88 9.21 -1.88 1.58
CA ASP A 88 8.25 -1.66 2.67
C ASP A 88 6.92 -2.42 2.46
N GLY A 89 6.80 -3.20 1.38
CA GLY A 89 5.58 -3.92 1.02
C GLY A 89 4.58 -3.12 0.19
N SER A 90 4.79 -1.82 0.00
CA SER A 90 3.95 -0.97 -0.84
C SER A 90 3.96 -1.43 -2.30
N ARG A 91 2.86 -1.23 -3.01
CA ARG A 91 2.76 -1.55 -4.43
C ARG A 91 2.97 -0.30 -5.26
N LEU A 92 3.90 -0.37 -6.19
CA LEU A 92 4.16 0.64 -7.20
C LEU A 92 3.62 0.16 -8.54
N PHE A 93 2.79 0.96 -9.17
CA PHE A 93 2.34 0.79 -10.53
C PHE A 93 2.66 2.06 -11.32
N ALA A 94 3.27 1.92 -12.47
CA ALA A 94 3.58 3.04 -13.34
C ALA A 94 3.28 2.70 -14.79
N VAL A 95 2.89 3.71 -15.58
CA VAL A 95 2.65 3.62 -17.02
C VAL A 95 3.24 4.82 -17.74
N MET A 96 3.71 4.60 -18.96
CA MET A 96 4.07 5.61 -19.93
C MET A 96 3.55 5.20 -21.31
N GLU A 97 3.50 6.11 -22.26
CA GLU A 97 3.06 5.85 -23.67
C GLU A 97 1.60 5.41 -23.84
N VAL A 98 1.00 4.78 -22.84
CA VAL A 98 -0.42 4.37 -22.82
C VAL A 98 -1.34 5.54 -22.49
N SER A 99 -0.82 6.57 -21.86
CA SER A 99 -1.50 7.84 -21.56
C SER A 99 -0.69 9.01 -22.10
N THR A 100 -1.34 10.16 -22.23
CA THR A 100 -0.69 11.40 -22.72
C THR A 100 0.52 11.84 -21.89
N ARG A 101 0.59 11.41 -20.63
CA ARG A 101 1.69 11.75 -19.71
C ARG A 101 2.01 10.52 -18.84
N PRO A 102 3.28 10.35 -18.41
CA PRO A 102 3.64 9.27 -17.50
C PRO A 102 2.85 9.37 -16.19
N SER A 103 2.50 8.23 -15.64
CA SER A 103 1.75 8.15 -14.40
C SER A 103 2.38 7.14 -13.45
N LEU A 104 2.41 7.49 -12.17
CA LEU A 104 2.93 6.66 -11.09
C LEU A 104 1.88 6.61 -9.97
N ILE A 105 1.56 5.40 -9.53
CA ILE A 105 0.67 5.17 -8.40
C ILE A 105 1.41 4.32 -7.39
N ILE A 106 1.48 4.79 -6.15
CA ILE A 106 2.01 4.00 -5.05
C ILE A 106 0.91 3.80 -4.03
N ARG A 107 0.54 2.53 -3.81
CA ARG A 107 -0.38 2.14 -2.76
C ARG A 107 0.41 1.59 -1.58
N ARG A 108 0.38 2.31 -0.47
CA ARG A 108 1.10 1.90 0.73
C ARG A 108 0.49 0.64 1.33
N HIS A 109 1.36 -0.30 1.62
CA HIS A 109 0.98 -1.51 2.33
C HIS A 109 1.37 -1.36 3.80
N ARG A 110 0.37 -1.24 4.65
CA ARG A 110 0.61 -1.29 6.10
C ARG A 110 0.19 -2.65 6.61
N PHE A 111 1.14 -3.33 7.23
CA PHE A 111 0.85 -4.49 8.04
C PHE A 111 0.27 -4.01 9.38
N GLU A 112 -0.98 -3.61 9.38
CA GLU A 112 -1.71 -3.56 10.63
C GLU A 112 -2.10 -5.00 10.96
N LEU A 113 -1.41 -5.57 11.95
CA LEU A 113 -1.84 -6.82 12.58
C LEU A 113 -3.14 -6.50 13.31
N SER A 114 -4.26 -6.73 12.65
CA SER A 114 -5.55 -6.61 13.31
C SER A 114 -5.79 -7.88 14.13
N SER A 115 -6.06 -7.72 15.42
CA SER A 115 -6.56 -8.80 16.28
C SER A 115 -8.07 -8.68 16.46
N LEU A 116 -8.71 -9.78 16.89
CA LEU A 116 -10.13 -9.71 17.27
C LEU A 116 -10.34 -8.76 18.46
N ASP A 117 -9.39 -8.69 19.39
CA ASP A 117 -9.44 -7.77 20.54
C ASP A 117 -9.42 -6.31 20.07
N GLU A 118 -8.55 -5.98 19.11
CA GLU A 118 -8.47 -4.64 18.57
C GLU A 118 -9.77 -4.24 17.84
N LEU A 119 -10.34 -5.14 17.04
CA LEU A 119 -11.62 -4.88 16.37
C LEU A 119 -12.76 -4.70 17.37
N ARG A 120 -12.75 -5.46 18.47
CA ARG A 120 -13.72 -5.28 19.56
C ARG A 120 -13.55 -3.93 20.26
N MET A 121 -12.31 -3.51 20.54
CA MET A 121 -12.05 -2.18 21.12
C MET A 121 -12.50 -1.02 20.22
N ARG A 122 -12.51 -1.26 18.91
CA ARG A 122 -13.07 -0.34 17.89
C ARG A 122 -14.59 -0.49 17.70
N GLU A 123 -15.26 -1.25 18.57
CA GLU A 123 -16.71 -1.46 18.56
C GLU A 123 -17.25 -2.09 17.25
N VAL A 124 -16.43 -2.85 16.52
CA VAL A 124 -16.87 -3.54 15.30
C VAL A 124 -17.87 -4.66 15.62
N PHE A 125 -17.72 -5.30 16.78
CA PHE A 125 -18.61 -6.34 17.31
C PHE A 125 -18.46 -6.46 18.84
N ASP A 126 -19.42 -7.10 19.47
CA ASP A 126 -19.45 -7.34 20.91
C ASP A 126 -18.57 -8.54 21.34
N PRO A 127 -18.32 -8.74 22.66
CA PRO A 127 -17.52 -9.84 23.19
C PRO A 127 -18.06 -11.24 22.85
N ALA A 128 -19.38 -11.40 22.69
CA ALA A 128 -19.98 -12.68 22.37
C ALA A 128 -19.65 -13.10 20.94
N VAL A 129 -19.75 -12.15 19.98
CA VAL A 129 -19.35 -12.36 18.58
C VAL A 129 -17.85 -12.60 18.45
N GLN A 130 -17.01 -11.91 19.23
CA GLN A 130 -15.57 -12.21 19.28
C GLN A 130 -15.31 -13.66 19.69
N SER A 131 -15.94 -14.09 20.77
CA SER A 131 -15.79 -15.48 21.28
C SER A 131 -16.26 -16.51 20.26
N LEU A 132 -17.36 -16.22 19.57
CA LEU A 132 -17.87 -17.06 18.48
C LEU A 132 -16.85 -17.18 17.34
N PHE A 133 -16.28 -16.06 16.86
CA PHE A 133 -15.28 -16.10 15.81
C PHE A 133 -14.04 -16.90 16.19
N ALA A 134 -13.50 -16.70 17.40
CA ALA A 134 -12.37 -17.47 17.89
C ALA A 134 -12.69 -18.97 17.97
N ALA A 135 -13.88 -19.33 18.46
CA ALA A 135 -14.32 -20.72 18.53
C ALA A 135 -14.49 -21.34 17.13
N MET A 136 -15.04 -20.63 16.16
CA MET A 136 -15.20 -21.10 14.77
C MET A 136 -13.86 -21.40 14.12
N VAL A 137 -12.86 -20.52 14.29
CA VAL A 137 -11.51 -20.72 13.74
C VAL A 137 -10.85 -21.96 14.39
N ARG A 138 -10.87 -22.06 15.71
CA ARG A 138 -10.30 -23.21 16.44
C ARG A 138 -11.00 -24.53 16.11
N ALA A 139 -12.30 -24.48 15.85
CA ALA A 139 -13.08 -25.61 15.38
C ALA A 139 -12.93 -25.90 13.87
N LYS A 140 -12.03 -25.19 13.18
CA LYS A 140 -11.75 -25.34 11.73
C LYS A 140 -13.02 -25.23 10.85
N ARG A 141 -13.94 -24.33 11.20
CA ARG A 141 -15.16 -24.12 10.42
C ARG A 141 -14.90 -23.26 9.20
N ASN A 142 -15.65 -23.52 8.12
CA ASN A 142 -15.61 -22.66 6.95
C ASN A 142 -16.30 -21.32 7.26
N ILE A 143 -15.63 -20.22 6.97
CA ILE A 143 -16.12 -18.86 7.21
C ILE A 143 -16.10 -18.12 5.88
N VAL A 144 -17.23 -17.50 5.51
CA VAL A 144 -17.35 -16.63 4.35
C VAL A 144 -17.53 -15.19 4.83
N ILE A 145 -16.64 -14.29 4.37
CA ILE A 145 -16.70 -12.86 4.67
C ILE A 145 -17.11 -12.12 3.41
N ALA A 146 -18.29 -11.50 3.42
CA ALA A 146 -18.84 -10.75 2.30
C ALA A 146 -19.09 -9.29 2.69
N GLY A 147 -19.08 -8.41 1.69
CA GLY A 147 -19.33 -6.98 1.88
C GLY A 147 -18.79 -6.13 0.73
N GLY A 148 -19.13 -4.86 0.69
CA GLY A 148 -18.71 -3.89 -0.32
C GLY A 148 -17.20 -3.55 -0.24
N THR A 149 -16.72 -2.75 -1.18
CA THR A 149 -15.35 -2.23 -1.16
C THR A 149 -15.13 -1.34 0.07
N GLY A 150 -14.00 -1.52 0.76
CA GLY A 150 -13.68 -0.73 1.96
C GLY A 150 -14.41 -1.16 3.24
N SER A 151 -15.23 -2.22 3.24
CA SER A 151 -16.01 -2.66 4.40
C SER A 151 -15.20 -3.43 5.47
N GLY A 152 -13.87 -3.50 5.38
CA GLY A 152 -13.04 -4.16 6.38
C GLY A 152 -12.90 -5.68 6.25
N LYS A 153 -13.35 -6.29 5.13
CA LYS A 153 -13.25 -7.76 4.92
C LYS A 153 -11.86 -8.34 5.18
N THR A 154 -10.84 -7.71 4.58
CA THR A 154 -9.45 -8.16 4.72
C THR A 154 -8.93 -7.95 6.14
N THR A 155 -9.37 -6.91 6.82
CA THR A 155 -9.03 -6.62 8.23
C THR A 155 -9.59 -7.70 9.13
N LEU A 156 -10.88 -8.05 8.96
CA LEU A 156 -11.50 -9.14 9.71
C LEU A 156 -10.85 -10.49 9.40
N LEU A 157 -10.57 -10.77 8.11
CA LEU A 157 -9.87 -12.01 7.71
C LEU A 157 -8.51 -12.15 8.42
N ARG A 158 -7.73 -11.07 8.48
CA ARG A 158 -6.43 -11.07 9.19
C ARG A 158 -6.60 -11.30 10.68
N ALA A 159 -7.58 -10.69 11.31
CA ALA A 159 -7.88 -10.89 12.72
C ALA A 159 -8.25 -12.35 13.01
N LEU A 160 -9.03 -13.00 12.11
CA LEU A 160 -9.36 -14.43 12.24
C LEU A 160 -8.15 -15.34 12.04
N ILE A 161 -7.24 -15.01 11.11
CA ILE A 161 -6.00 -15.77 10.88
C ILE A 161 -5.13 -15.76 12.15
N ASN A 162 -5.09 -14.67 12.91
CA ASN A 162 -4.35 -14.58 14.16
C ASN A 162 -4.89 -15.51 15.26
N GLU A 163 -6.14 -15.99 15.14
CA GLU A 163 -6.71 -16.96 16.08
C GLU A 163 -6.32 -18.41 15.75
N VAL A 164 -5.65 -18.65 14.62
CA VAL A 164 -5.16 -20.00 14.26
C VAL A 164 -4.02 -20.37 15.22
N PRO A 165 -4.13 -21.49 15.98
CA PRO A 165 -3.07 -21.89 16.88
C PRO A 165 -1.75 -22.12 16.13
N ALA A 166 -0.64 -21.65 16.70
CA ALA A 166 0.68 -22.05 16.24
C ALA A 166 0.85 -23.56 16.49
N THR A 167 1.06 -24.33 15.44
CA THR A 167 1.32 -25.78 15.50
C THR A 167 2.76 -26.06 15.88
#